data_bebeb106cef813c592dcc36aada7a51d
#
_entry.id   bebeb106cef813c592dcc36aada7a51d
#
_cell.length_a   1.000
_cell.length_b   1.000
_cell.length_c   1.000
_cell.angle_alpha   90.00
_cell.angle_beta   90.00
_cell.angle_gamma   90.00
#
_symmetry.space_group_name_H-M   'P 1'
#
loop_
_entity.id
_entity.type
_entity.pdbx_description
1 polymer ?
#
loop_
_entity_poly.entity_id
_entity_poly.type
_entity_poly.pdbx_seq_one_letter_code
_entity_poly.pdbx_strand_id
1 'polypeptide(L)'
;MAVWENNRKFAIGKQRLGIMIETNDRILPVGIQSFEEIRKGGYLYVDKTDIIWQLANRGKKYNYLSRPRRFGKSVLVDTLEAYFMGKKELFEGLKIMQMETEWVKRPVIRLDMSRAGAEPESLKGYLDYTFQEYESLYEIETRGNSPLATRLIEIIKTAYNKTGLQVAILIDEYDFPLQHSWKTPLYEKCTAIYRDVFVILKSMDKFENFVFITGCTKFSQFSLTSGLNNLSFIGFDSEYAALCGITKEEAICYFKPEINKLAACKGWTFDEAAMQLSSYYGGYHFCSRNKVDV
;
A
#
# COMPACT_ATOMS: atom_id res chain seq x y z
N MET A 1 3.37 14.63 18.93
CA MET A 1 3.63 16.07 18.82
C MET A 1 5.03 16.47 19.29
N ALA A 2 5.53 16.01 20.42
CA ALA A 2 6.86 16.42 20.95
C ALA A 2 8.06 16.09 20.05
N VAL A 3 8.02 15.05 19.22
CA VAL A 3 9.12 14.67 18.32
C VAL A 3 9.23 15.63 17.11
N TRP A 4 8.12 16.25 16.71
CA TRP A 4 8.08 17.19 15.57
C TRP A 4 8.65 18.56 15.89
N GLU A 5 8.45 19.05 17.11
CA GLU A 5 9.04 20.32 17.53
C GLU A 5 10.56 20.23 17.71
N ASN A 6 11.08 19.07 18.11
CA ASN A 6 12.52 18.85 18.23
C ASN A 6 13.25 18.87 16.87
N ASN A 7 12.65 18.38 15.78
CA ASN A 7 13.29 18.42 14.46
C ASN A 7 13.45 19.86 13.93
N ARG A 8 12.48 20.75 14.19
CA ARG A 8 12.63 22.18 13.83
C ARG A 8 13.68 22.90 14.69
N LYS A 9 13.77 22.58 15.97
CA LYS A 9 14.81 23.16 16.86
C LYS A 9 16.21 22.68 16.51
N PHE A 10 16.36 21.45 15.99
CA PHE A 10 17.63 20.92 15.49
C PHE A 10 18.12 21.65 14.24
N ALA A 11 17.22 22.00 13.31
CA ALA A 11 17.58 22.76 12.11
C ALA A 11 18.06 24.19 12.42
N ILE A 12 17.49 24.83 13.43
CA ILE A 12 17.85 26.18 13.84
C ILE A 12 19.18 26.22 14.66
N GLY A 13 19.49 25.13 15.37
CA GLY A 13 20.75 25.03 16.15
C GLY A 13 22.01 24.86 15.30
N LYS A 14 21.89 24.30 14.08
CA LYS A 14 23.03 24.09 13.17
C LYS A 14 23.71 25.39 12.68
N GLN A 15 22.98 26.49 12.59
CA GLN A 15 23.55 27.78 12.14
C GLN A 15 24.45 28.46 13.17
N ARG A 16 24.51 28.02 14.43
CA ARG A 16 25.28 28.70 15.49
C ARG A 16 26.60 28.01 15.87
N LEU A 17 26.90 26.81 15.40
CA LEU A 17 28.07 26.04 15.92
C LEU A 17 29.16 25.73 14.92
N GLY A 18 29.17 26.23 13.68
CA GLY A 18 30.33 26.14 12.77
C GLY A 18 30.97 24.75 12.59
N ILE A 19 30.30 23.68 13.02
CA ILE A 19 30.77 22.30 12.85
C ILE A 19 30.23 21.78 11.53
N MET A 20 31.07 21.81 10.49
CA MET A 20 30.84 21.03 9.28
C MET A 20 30.87 19.53 9.66
N ILE A 21 29.76 18.99 10.11
CA ILE A 21 29.53 17.56 10.09
C ILE A 21 29.17 17.24 8.63
N GLU A 22 29.99 16.46 7.94
CA GLU A 22 29.57 15.79 6.70
C GLU A 22 28.37 14.91 7.03
N THR A 23 27.20 15.49 6.95
CA THR A 23 25.95 14.77 7.07
C THR A 23 25.60 14.26 5.67
N ASN A 24 25.82 12.97 5.46
CA ASN A 24 25.05 12.20 4.50
C ASN A 24 23.60 12.21 5.01
N ASP A 25 22.96 13.38 4.93
CA ASP A 25 21.59 13.58 5.45
C ASP A 25 20.64 12.90 4.47
N ARG A 26 20.45 11.58 4.67
CA ARG A 26 19.40 10.82 3.99
C ARG A 26 18.07 11.46 4.38
N ILE A 27 17.25 11.74 3.36
CA ILE A 27 15.95 12.37 3.56
C ILE A 27 14.95 11.25 3.89
N LEU A 28 14.26 11.38 5.03
CA LEU A 28 13.20 10.45 5.41
C LEU A 28 11.89 10.83 4.72
N PRO A 29 11.13 9.88 4.15
CA PRO A 29 9.90 10.13 3.41
C PRO A 29 8.70 10.38 4.34
N VAL A 30 8.80 11.42 5.19
CA VAL A 30 7.74 11.72 6.16
C VAL A 30 6.52 12.29 5.43
N GLY A 31 5.42 11.53 5.45
CA GLY A 31 4.16 11.93 4.81
C GLY A 31 4.09 11.63 3.31
N ILE A 32 5.15 11.06 2.72
CA ILE A 32 5.18 10.67 1.31
C ILE A 32 4.66 9.24 1.18
N GLN A 33 3.69 9.04 0.30
CA GLN A 33 3.09 7.74 -0.01
C GLN A 33 3.43 7.25 -1.42
N SER A 34 3.89 8.14 -2.29
CA SER A 34 4.25 7.80 -3.65
C SER A 34 5.62 7.12 -3.72
N PHE A 35 5.65 5.89 -4.20
CA PHE A 35 6.89 5.14 -4.45
C PHE A 35 7.77 5.87 -5.48
N GLU A 36 7.16 6.39 -6.54
CA GLU A 36 7.88 7.16 -7.56
C GLU A 36 8.55 8.40 -6.98
N GLU A 37 7.84 9.16 -6.12
CA GLU A 37 8.40 10.33 -5.44
C GLU A 37 9.53 9.92 -4.49
N ILE A 38 9.36 8.85 -3.72
CA ILE A 38 10.39 8.31 -2.83
C ILE A 38 11.66 7.97 -3.62
N ARG A 39 11.52 7.28 -4.76
CA ARG A 39 12.65 6.83 -5.56
C ARG A 39 13.34 7.97 -6.29
N LYS A 40 12.58 8.85 -6.95
CA LYS A 40 13.13 10.00 -7.69
C LYS A 40 13.69 11.08 -6.78
N GLY A 41 13.11 11.27 -5.60
CA GLY A 41 13.56 12.24 -4.61
C GLY A 41 14.74 11.78 -3.76
N GLY A 42 15.25 10.56 -3.95
CA GLY A 42 16.39 10.04 -3.17
C GLY A 42 16.07 9.82 -1.68
N TYR A 43 14.81 9.66 -1.34
CA TYR A 43 14.39 9.36 0.03
C TYR A 43 14.78 7.95 0.45
N LEU A 44 14.91 7.76 1.76
CA LEU A 44 15.13 6.42 2.31
C LEU A 44 13.91 5.52 2.01
N TYR A 45 14.17 4.42 1.34
CA TYR A 45 13.18 3.35 1.10
C TYR A 45 13.63 2.06 1.79
N VAL A 46 12.80 1.52 2.70
CA VAL A 46 13.03 0.20 3.29
C VAL A 46 12.60 -0.84 2.27
N ASP A 47 13.59 -1.48 1.67
CA ASP A 47 13.38 -2.36 0.51
C ASP A 47 12.75 -3.69 0.90
N LYS A 48 11.53 -3.89 0.44
CA LYS A 48 10.72 -5.13 0.59
C LYS A 48 10.33 -5.72 -0.78
N THR A 49 11.04 -5.28 -1.82
CA THR A 49 10.66 -5.64 -3.20
C THR A 49 10.87 -7.12 -3.52
N ASP A 50 11.70 -7.82 -2.75
CA ASP A 50 11.82 -9.28 -2.78
C ASP A 50 10.51 -9.97 -2.36
N ILE A 51 9.89 -9.51 -1.28
CA ILE A 51 8.60 -10.03 -0.80
C ILE A 51 7.48 -9.64 -1.77
N ILE A 52 7.52 -8.42 -2.31
CA ILE A 52 6.57 -7.94 -3.31
C ILE A 52 6.62 -8.81 -4.58
N TRP A 53 7.82 -9.13 -5.06
CA TRP A 53 7.99 -10.02 -6.21
C TRP A 53 7.45 -11.42 -5.94
N GLN A 54 7.71 -11.98 -4.76
CA GLN A 54 7.18 -13.28 -4.34
C GLN A 54 5.65 -13.27 -4.32
N LEU A 55 5.05 -12.21 -3.76
CA LEU A 55 3.60 -12.06 -3.71
C LEU A 55 3.00 -11.98 -5.12
N ALA A 56 3.59 -11.20 -6.01
CA ALA A 56 3.09 -10.99 -7.37
C ALA A 56 3.24 -12.21 -8.29
N ASN A 57 4.31 -13.03 -8.09
CA ASN A 57 4.66 -14.11 -9.01
C ASN A 57 4.44 -15.52 -8.46
N ARG A 58 4.42 -15.70 -7.14
CA ARG A 58 4.27 -17.00 -6.46
C ARG A 58 3.08 -17.04 -5.52
N GLY A 59 2.49 -15.89 -5.21
CA GLY A 59 1.30 -15.76 -4.38
C GLY A 59 0.04 -16.24 -5.08
N LYS A 60 -1.07 -16.14 -4.36
CA LYS A 60 -2.38 -16.39 -4.94
C LYS A 60 -2.83 -15.18 -5.77
N LYS A 61 -3.77 -15.40 -6.68
CA LYS A 61 -4.29 -14.32 -7.53
C LYS A 61 -5.02 -13.24 -6.72
N TYR A 62 -5.83 -13.64 -5.74
CA TYR A 62 -6.65 -12.74 -4.92
C TYR A 62 -6.07 -12.64 -3.52
N ASN A 63 -5.53 -11.49 -3.17
CA ASN A 63 -4.82 -11.26 -1.93
C ASN A 63 -5.47 -10.15 -1.11
N TYR A 64 -5.59 -10.39 0.19
CA TYR A 64 -6.05 -9.41 1.14
C TYR A 64 -5.06 -9.22 2.28
N LEU A 65 -4.68 -7.96 2.52
CA LEU A 65 -3.77 -7.57 3.59
C LEU A 65 -4.43 -6.54 4.51
N SER A 66 -4.59 -6.88 5.79
CA SER A 66 -4.91 -5.89 6.81
C SER A 66 -3.69 -5.55 7.65
N ARG A 67 -3.44 -4.26 7.84
CA ARG A 67 -2.40 -3.72 8.73
C ARG A 67 -2.91 -2.44 9.41
N PRO A 68 -2.42 -2.09 10.58
CA PRO A 68 -2.77 -0.84 11.23
C PRO A 68 -2.48 0.37 10.33
N ARG A 69 -3.04 1.52 10.68
CA ARG A 69 -2.72 2.79 10.00
C ARG A 69 -1.23 3.09 10.16
N ARG A 70 -0.61 3.73 9.16
CA ARG A 70 0.80 4.14 9.11
C ARG A 70 1.82 3.00 8.99
N PHE A 71 1.39 1.81 8.59
CA PHE A 71 2.26 0.66 8.33
C PHE A 71 2.79 0.59 6.89
N GLY A 72 2.58 1.61 6.07
CA GLY A 72 3.11 1.66 4.70
C GLY A 72 2.25 0.92 3.66
N LYS A 73 0.95 0.66 3.94
CA LYS A 73 0.04 -0.01 2.98
C LYS A 73 -0.04 0.71 1.64
N SER A 74 -0.24 2.04 1.66
CA SER A 74 -0.37 2.82 0.43
C SER A 74 0.93 2.88 -0.38
N VAL A 75 2.09 2.92 0.30
CA VAL A 75 3.40 2.79 -0.38
C VAL A 75 3.54 1.43 -1.03
N LEU A 76 3.09 0.36 -0.36
CA LEU A 76 3.07 -0.99 -0.94
C LEU A 76 2.18 -1.06 -2.18
N VAL A 77 0.97 -0.49 -2.13
CA VAL A 77 0.05 -0.44 -3.30
C VAL A 77 0.69 0.35 -4.44
N ASP A 78 1.31 1.48 -4.15
CA ASP A 78 2.01 2.31 -5.15
C ASP A 78 3.22 1.57 -5.76
N THR A 79 3.95 0.79 -4.95
CA THR A 79 5.06 -0.06 -5.43
C THR A 79 4.55 -1.19 -6.34
N LEU A 80 3.44 -1.85 -5.97
CA LEU A 80 2.79 -2.87 -6.80
C LEU A 80 2.30 -2.29 -8.12
N GLU A 81 1.70 -1.09 -8.09
CA GLU A 81 1.29 -0.39 -9.31
C GLU A 81 2.47 -0.11 -10.23
N ALA A 82 3.56 0.45 -9.70
CA ALA A 82 4.78 0.70 -10.46
C ALA A 82 5.36 -0.59 -11.05
N TYR A 83 5.34 -1.69 -10.30
CA TYR A 83 5.80 -2.99 -10.75
C TYR A 83 4.96 -3.52 -11.93
N PHE A 84 3.63 -3.57 -11.78
CA PHE A 84 2.75 -4.05 -12.85
C PHE A 84 2.70 -3.13 -14.06
N MET A 85 2.95 -1.84 -13.88
CA MET A 85 3.14 -0.89 -14.99
C MET A 85 4.50 -1.03 -15.70
N GLY A 86 5.38 -1.91 -15.22
CA GLY A 86 6.71 -2.16 -15.81
C GLY A 86 7.67 -0.97 -15.69
N LYS A 87 7.54 -0.12 -14.66
CA LYS A 87 8.40 1.04 -14.41
C LYS A 87 9.75 0.61 -13.80
N LYS A 88 10.51 -0.17 -14.56
CA LYS A 88 11.79 -0.78 -14.14
C LYS A 88 12.76 0.22 -13.51
N GLU A 89 12.83 1.41 -14.06
CA GLU A 89 13.73 2.49 -13.63
C GLU A 89 13.55 2.90 -12.16
N LEU A 90 12.35 2.74 -11.60
CA LEU A 90 12.08 3.02 -10.20
C LEU A 90 12.63 1.97 -9.24
N PHE A 91 12.94 0.78 -9.75
CA PHE A 91 13.42 -0.35 -8.97
C PHE A 91 14.94 -0.53 -9.01
N GLU A 92 15.67 0.31 -9.74
CA GLU A 92 17.12 0.24 -9.83
C GLU A 92 17.76 0.23 -8.44
N GLY A 93 18.68 -0.74 -8.23
CA GLY A 93 19.37 -0.92 -6.94
C GLY A 93 18.55 -1.60 -5.84
N LEU A 94 17.29 -1.99 -6.10
CA LEU A 94 16.46 -2.76 -5.17
C LEU A 94 16.58 -4.27 -5.41
N LYS A 95 16.23 -5.07 -4.42
CA LYS A 95 16.37 -6.54 -4.43
C LYS A 95 15.62 -7.20 -5.59
N ILE A 96 14.47 -6.68 -6.00
CA ILE A 96 13.66 -7.20 -7.11
C ILE A 96 14.44 -7.28 -8.43
N MET A 97 15.43 -6.41 -8.63
CA MET A 97 16.26 -6.40 -9.84
C MET A 97 17.06 -7.67 -10.06
N GLN A 98 17.28 -8.46 -9.01
CA GLN A 98 17.94 -9.76 -9.06
C GLN A 98 16.98 -10.92 -9.35
N MET A 99 15.68 -10.66 -9.29
CA MET A 99 14.63 -11.67 -9.35
C MET A 99 13.76 -11.50 -10.61
N GLU A 100 13.50 -10.26 -11.01
CA GLU A 100 12.63 -9.92 -12.13
C GLU A 100 13.45 -9.69 -13.41
N THR A 101 13.09 -10.37 -14.47
CA THR A 101 13.78 -10.30 -15.75
C THR A 101 12.92 -9.70 -16.87
N GLU A 102 11.61 -9.89 -16.82
CA GLU A 102 10.73 -9.58 -17.95
C GLU A 102 10.13 -8.17 -17.91
N TRP A 103 9.86 -7.64 -16.71
CA TRP A 103 9.26 -6.32 -16.51
C TRP A 103 8.03 -6.06 -17.39
N VAL A 104 7.10 -6.99 -17.38
CA VAL A 104 5.90 -6.94 -18.22
C VAL A 104 5.02 -5.76 -17.85
N LYS A 105 4.73 -4.89 -18.82
CA LYS A 105 3.84 -3.74 -18.65
C LYS A 105 2.38 -4.16 -18.78
N ARG A 106 1.72 -4.41 -17.64
CA ARG A 106 0.30 -4.80 -17.58
C ARG A 106 -0.62 -3.61 -17.39
N PRO A 107 -1.88 -3.68 -17.84
CA PRO A 107 -2.89 -2.73 -17.43
C PRO A 107 -3.15 -2.85 -15.92
N VAL A 108 -3.24 -1.71 -15.25
CA VAL A 108 -3.52 -1.63 -13.82
C VAL A 108 -4.80 -0.82 -13.62
N ILE A 109 -5.71 -1.35 -12.79
CA ILE A 109 -6.87 -0.63 -12.28
C ILE A 109 -6.66 -0.43 -10.79
N ARG A 110 -6.53 0.83 -10.36
CA ARG A 110 -6.34 1.21 -8.96
C ARG A 110 -7.55 1.94 -8.42
N LEU A 111 -8.03 1.53 -7.26
CA LEU A 111 -9.09 2.19 -6.50
C LEU A 111 -8.53 2.58 -5.13
N ASP A 112 -8.47 3.88 -4.84
CA ASP A 112 -8.11 4.42 -3.53
C ASP A 112 -9.40 4.82 -2.81
N MET A 113 -9.92 3.91 -2.00
CA MET A 113 -11.22 4.07 -1.35
C MET A 113 -11.20 5.13 -0.24
N SER A 114 -10.03 5.63 0.17
CA SER A 114 -9.93 6.77 1.10
C SER A 114 -10.52 8.06 0.53
N ARG A 115 -10.62 8.15 -0.79
CA ARG A 115 -11.20 9.29 -1.52
C ARG A 115 -12.72 9.20 -1.68
N ALA A 116 -13.30 8.04 -1.38
CA ALA A 116 -14.71 7.77 -1.67
C ALA A 116 -15.71 8.45 -0.72
N GLY A 117 -15.24 9.01 0.40
CA GLY A 117 -16.12 9.56 1.42
C GLY A 117 -16.90 8.50 2.20
N ALA A 118 -17.77 8.94 3.10
CA ALA A 118 -18.56 8.07 3.98
C ALA A 118 -20.03 7.93 3.55
N GLU A 119 -20.48 8.79 2.64
CA GLU A 119 -21.85 8.83 2.14
C GLU A 119 -21.98 7.95 0.88
N PRO A 120 -23.11 7.23 0.70
CA PRO A 120 -23.34 6.41 -0.49
C PRO A 120 -23.21 7.17 -1.80
N GLU A 121 -23.67 8.42 -1.84
CA GLU A 121 -23.59 9.32 -2.98
C GLU A 121 -22.13 9.69 -3.29
N SER A 122 -21.32 9.98 -2.27
CA SER A 122 -19.89 10.27 -2.40
C SER A 122 -19.13 9.05 -2.91
N LEU A 123 -19.46 7.86 -2.39
CA LEU A 123 -18.90 6.59 -2.82
C LEU A 123 -19.21 6.31 -4.29
N LYS A 124 -20.47 6.49 -4.70
CA LYS A 124 -20.87 6.36 -6.11
C LYS A 124 -20.16 7.37 -6.99
N GLY A 125 -20.13 8.64 -6.58
CA GLY A 125 -19.47 9.71 -7.32
C GLY A 125 -17.99 9.47 -7.52
N TYR A 126 -17.28 8.97 -6.49
CA TYR A 126 -15.88 8.60 -6.60
C TYR A 126 -15.66 7.45 -7.59
N LEU A 127 -16.45 6.37 -7.49
CA LEU A 127 -16.35 5.24 -8.41
C LEU A 127 -16.70 5.65 -9.84
N ASP A 128 -17.75 6.46 -10.00
CA ASP A 128 -18.16 7.00 -11.30
C ASP A 128 -17.04 7.81 -11.95
N TYR A 129 -16.46 8.76 -11.20
CA TYR A 129 -15.33 9.57 -11.67
C TYR A 129 -14.13 8.68 -12.06
N THR A 130 -13.75 7.76 -11.19
CA THR A 130 -12.59 6.88 -11.44
C THR A 130 -12.80 5.98 -12.66
N PHE A 131 -14.02 5.47 -12.84
CA PHE A 131 -14.33 4.66 -14.01
C PHE A 131 -14.34 5.50 -15.29
N GLN A 132 -14.80 6.76 -15.26
CA GLN A 132 -14.69 7.68 -16.40
C GLN A 132 -13.24 7.91 -16.83
N GLU A 133 -12.29 8.01 -15.88
CA GLU A 133 -10.86 8.12 -16.19
C GLU A 133 -10.36 6.87 -16.94
N TYR A 134 -10.73 5.65 -16.50
CA TYR A 134 -10.37 4.42 -17.20
C TYR A 134 -11.09 4.24 -18.53
N GLU A 135 -12.36 4.62 -18.62
CA GLU A 135 -13.12 4.62 -19.88
C GLU A 135 -12.47 5.54 -20.91
N SER A 136 -12.05 6.72 -20.49
CA SER A 136 -11.29 7.64 -21.33
C SER A 136 -9.94 7.08 -21.75
N LEU A 137 -9.20 6.49 -20.82
CA LEU A 137 -7.89 5.86 -21.07
C LEU A 137 -7.99 4.72 -22.11
N TYR A 138 -9.06 3.93 -22.02
CA TYR A 138 -9.29 2.79 -22.92
C TYR A 138 -10.23 3.11 -24.07
N GLU A 139 -10.60 4.38 -24.29
CA GLU A 139 -11.49 4.83 -25.39
C GLU A 139 -12.78 4.03 -25.44
N ILE A 140 -13.41 3.82 -24.26
CA ILE A 140 -14.69 3.15 -24.13
C ILE A 140 -15.80 4.20 -24.31
N GLU A 141 -16.69 3.98 -25.28
CA GLU A 141 -17.86 4.81 -25.42
C GLU A 141 -18.77 4.64 -24.20
N THR A 142 -18.87 5.69 -23.41
CA THR A 142 -19.70 5.70 -22.20
C THR A 142 -21.17 5.60 -22.60
N ARG A 143 -21.80 4.50 -22.27
CA ARG A 143 -23.26 4.34 -22.42
C ARG A 143 -23.95 4.97 -21.23
N GLY A 144 -23.99 6.30 -21.14
CA GLY A 144 -24.82 7.08 -20.20
C GLY A 144 -25.07 6.41 -18.86
N ASN A 145 -26.12 6.18 -18.28
CA ASN A 145 -26.44 5.63 -16.96
C ASN A 145 -26.16 4.11 -16.75
N SER A 146 -25.10 3.55 -17.33
CA SER A 146 -24.75 2.14 -17.08
C SER A 146 -24.40 1.91 -15.61
N PRO A 147 -24.83 0.78 -14.99
CA PRO A 147 -24.45 0.44 -13.62
C PRO A 147 -22.93 0.37 -13.45
N LEU A 148 -22.41 0.79 -12.29
CA LEU A 148 -20.97 0.75 -11.99
C LEU A 148 -20.35 -0.64 -12.23
N ALA A 149 -21.09 -1.68 -11.88
CA ALA A 149 -20.74 -3.07 -12.14
C ALA A 149 -20.46 -3.34 -13.63
N THR A 150 -21.36 -2.93 -14.50
CA THR A 150 -21.24 -3.11 -15.96
C THR A 150 -20.04 -2.35 -16.50
N ARG A 151 -19.83 -1.13 -16.04
CA ARG A 151 -18.70 -0.29 -16.45
C ARG A 151 -17.37 -0.91 -16.07
N LEU A 152 -17.24 -1.44 -14.85
CA LEU A 152 -16.01 -2.12 -14.42
C LEU A 152 -15.72 -3.36 -15.27
N ILE A 153 -16.75 -4.15 -15.62
CA ILE A 153 -16.63 -5.29 -16.54
C ILE A 153 -16.10 -4.83 -17.90
N GLU A 154 -16.67 -3.76 -18.46
CA GLU A 154 -16.23 -3.23 -19.76
C GLU A 154 -14.80 -2.70 -19.70
N ILE A 155 -14.42 -2.00 -18.64
CA ILE A 155 -13.05 -1.51 -18.43
C ILE A 155 -12.05 -2.69 -18.39
N ILE A 156 -12.30 -3.71 -17.57
CA ILE A 156 -11.41 -4.88 -17.44
C ILE A 156 -11.26 -5.60 -18.79
N LYS A 157 -12.38 -5.88 -19.47
CA LYS A 157 -12.37 -6.57 -20.78
C LYS A 157 -11.66 -5.77 -21.87
N THR A 158 -11.92 -4.47 -21.93
CA THR A 158 -11.31 -3.60 -22.94
C THR A 158 -9.82 -3.43 -22.69
N ALA A 159 -9.41 -3.26 -21.44
CA ALA A 159 -7.99 -3.23 -21.05
C ALA A 159 -7.26 -4.52 -21.48
N TYR A 160 -7.87 -5.68 -21.20
CA TYR A 160 -7.34 -6.98 -21.64
C TYR A 160 -7.27 -7.09 -23.16
N ASN A 161 -8.34 -6.75 -23.87
CA ASN A 161 -8.42 -6.87 -25.34
C ASN A 161 -7.42 -5.94 -26.06
N LYS A 162 -7.22 -4.72 -25.53
CA LYS A 162 -6.27 -3.75 -26.11
C LYS A 162 -4.80 -4.14 -25.89
N THR A 163 -4.49 -4.77 -24.75
CA THR A 163 -3.11 -5.08 -24.37
C THR A 163 -2.71 -6.53 -24.62
N GLY A 164 -3.67 -7.45 -24.73
CA GLY A 164 -3.43 -8.89 -24.72
C GLY A 164 -2.99 -9.45 -23.37
N LEU A 165 -2.95 -8.61 -22.31
CA LEU A 165 -2.43 -8.94 -21.00
C LEU A 165 -3.52 -8.85 -19.94
N GLN A 166 -3.51 -9.81 -19.01
CA GLN A 166 -4.42 -9.79 -17.86
C GLN A 166 -4.14 -8.58 -16.97
N VAL A 167 -5.21 -8.02 -16.41
CA VAL A 167 -5.24 -6.79 -15.61
C VAL A 167 -4.78 -7.06 -14.18
N ALA A 168 -4.00 -6.15 -13.60
CA ALA A 168 -3.76 -6.09 -12.16
C ALA A 168 -4.77 -5.12 -11.52
N ILE A 169 -5.44 -5.54 -10.45
CA ILE A 169 -6.43 -4.73 -9.73
C ILE A 169 -5.93 -4.47 -8.32
N LEU A 170 -5.80 -3.20 -7.96
CA LEU A 170 -5.26 -2.74 -6.69
C LEU A 170 -6.30 -1.88 -5.97
N ILE A 171 -6.71 -2.29 -4.77
CA ILE A 171 -7.73 -1.59 -3.98
C ILE A 171 -7.13 -1.22 -2.63
N ASP A 172 -6.88 0.06 -2.43
CA ASP A 172 -6.36 0.59 -1.18
C ASP A 172 -7.46 1.12 -0.27
N GLU A 173 -7.25 0.96 1.04
CA GLU A 173 -8.16 1.44 2.10
C GLU A 173 -9.63 1.05 1.86
N TYR A 174 -9.87 -0.20 1.38
CA TYR A 174 -11.20 -0.69 0.98
C TYR A 174 -12.27 -0.45 2.06
N ASP A 175 -11.88 -0.49 3.31
CA ASP A 175 -12.77 -0.42 4.46
C ASP A 175 -13.09 1.03 4.92
N PHE A 176 -12.50 2.04 4.30
CA PHE A 176 -12.68 3.43 4.69
C PHE A 176 -14.16 3.89 4.67
N PRO A 177 -14.93 3.78 3.58
CA PRO A 177 -16.34 4.16 3.57
C PRO A 177 -17.19 3.32 4.54
N LEU A 178 -16.86 2.03 4.69
CA LEU A 178 -17.61 1.12 5.57
C LEU A 178 -17.35 1.39 7.05
N GLN A 179 -16.12 1.76 7.43
CA GLN A 179 -15.80 2.16 8.80
C GLN A 179 -16.55 3.44 9.20
N HIS A 180 -16.61 4.42 8.30
CA HIS A 180 -17.23 5.71 8.59
C HIS A 180 -18.76 5.64 8.58
N SER A 181 -19.36 4.72 7.81
CA SER A 181 -20.81 4.46 7.82
C SER A 181 -21.24 3.45 8.89
N TRP A 182 -20.31 2.76 9.57
CA TRP A 182 -20.59 1.72 10.55
C TRP A 182 -21.56 2.18 11.64
N LYS A 183 -22.58 1.37 11.93
CA LYS A 183 -23.66 1.67 12.89
C LYS A 183 -24.52 2.89 12.53
N THR A 184 -24.49 3.34 11.28
CA THR A 184 -25.39 4.36 10.76
C THR A 184 -26.39 3.72 9.76
N PRO A 185 -27.52 4.39 9.47
CA PRO A 185 -28.44 3.93 8.42
C PRO A 185 -27.82 3.87 7.00
N LEU A 186 -26.67 4.49 6.81
CA LEU A 186 -25.97 4.55 5.51
C LEU A 186 -25.16 3.27 5.22
N TYR A 187 -24.83 2.50 6.28
CA TYR A 187 -23.98 1.30 6.16
C TYR A 187 -24.50 0.29 5.15
N GLU A 188 -25.79 -0.03 5.21
CA GLU A 188 -26.40 -0.99 4.27
C GLU A 188 -26.34 -0.51 2.82
N LYS A 189 -26.53 0.81 2.60
CA LYS A 189 -26.44 1.40 1.26
C LYS A 189 -25.01 1.36 0.71
N CYS A 190 -24.01 1.71 1.53
CA CYS A 190 -22.60 1.57 1.16
C CYS A 190 -22.23 0.12 0.88
N THR A 191 -22.67 -0.81 1.74
CA THR A 191 -22.42 -2.24 1.57
C THR A 191 -23.04 -2.79 0.27
N ALA A 192 -24.23 -2.31 -0.12
CA ALA A 192 -24.85 -2.70 -1.39
C ALA A 192 -23.99 -2.29 -2.59
N ILE A 193 -23.49 -1.05 -2.61
CA ILE A 193 -22.60 -0.57 -3.69
C ILE A 193 -21.34 -1.43 -3.76
N TYR A 194 -20.75 -1.76 -2.62
CA TYR A 194 -19.58 -2.65 -2.56
C TYR A 194 -19.87 -4.03 -3.14
N ARG A 195 -20.99 -4.64 -2.76
CA ARG A 195 -21.37 -5.96 -3.29
C ARG A 195 -21.50 -5.93 -4.81
N ASP A 196 -22.17 -4.91 -5.34
CA ASP A 196 -22.39 -4.77 -6.78
C ASP A 196 -21.07 -4.67 -7.55
N VAL A 197 -20.09 -3.93 -7.02
CA VAL A 197 -18.81 -3.69 -7.69
C VAL A 197 -17.83 -4.86 -7.45
N PHE A 198 -17.70 -5.34 -6.21
CA PHE A 198 -16.64 -6.31 -5.88
C PHE A 198 -16.99 -7.76 -6.23
N VAL A 199 -18.28 -8.12 -6.31
CA VAL A 199 -18.69 -9.46 -6.80
C VAL A 199 -18.20 -9.74 -8.21
N ILE A 200 -18.02 -8.69 -9.01
CA ILE A 200 -17.58 -8.79 -10.40
C ILE A 200 -16.16 -9.36 -10.48
N LEU A 201 -15.27 -8.99 -9.57
CA LEU A 201 -13.88 -9.44 -9.59
C LEU A 201 -13.79 -10.96 -9.66
N LYS A 202 -14.66 -11.67 -8.95
CA LYS A 202 -14.71 -13.15 -9.03
C LYS A 202 -15.12 -13.66 -10.42
N SER A 203 -16.01 -12.95 -11.11
CA SER A 203 -16.50 -13.36 -12.43
C SER A 203 -15.54 -12.99 -13.57
N MET A 204 -14.59 -12.11 -13.31
CA MET A 204 -13.58 -11.62 -14.26
C MET A 204 -12.24 -12.37 -14.17
N ASP A 205 -12.18 -13.47 -13.44
CA ASP A 205 -10.94 -14.26 -13.20
C ASP A 205 -10.10 -14.51 -14.47
N LYS A 206 -10.74 -14.78 -15.60
CA LYS A 206 -10.05 -14.99 -16.90
C LYS A 206 -9.24 -13.77 -17.35
N PHE A 207 -9.69 -12.57 -16.99
CA PHE A 207 -9.12 -11.29 -17.43
C PHE A 207 -8.16 -10.67 -16.41
N GLU A 208 -8.10 -11.23 -15.21
CA GLU A 208 -7.30 -10.74 -14.09
C GLU A 208 -6.05 -11.56 -13.90
N ASN A 209 -4.92 -10.91 -13.68
CA ASN A 209 -3.65 -11.50 -13.29
C ASN A 209 -3.48 -11.53 -11.78
N PHE A 210 -3.80 -10.40 -11.14
CA PHE A 210 -3.52 -10.16 -9.74
C PHE A 210 -4.55 -9.20 -9.16
N VAL A 211 -5.09 -9.53 -8.01
CA VAL A 211 -6.02 -8.68 -7.25
C VAL A 211 -5.46 -8.51 -5.84
N PHE A 212 -5.25 -7.27 -5.44
CA PHE A 212 -4.75 -6.92 -4.11
C PHE A 212 -5.66 -5.92 -3.44
N ILE A 213 -6.16 -6.30 -2.27
CA ILE A 213 -7.05 -5.46 -1.46
C ILE A 213 -6.36 -5.21 -0.12
N THR A 214 -6.31 -3.95 0.31
CA THR A 214 -5.77 -3.60 1.62
C THR A 214 -6.67 -2.67 2.41
N GLY A 215 -6.56 -2.76 3.75
CA GLY A 215 -7.31 -1.95 4.70
C GLY A 215 -6.79 -2.08 6.13
N CYS A 216 -7.52 -1.49 7.06
CA CYS A 216 -7.17 -1.54 8.50
C CYS A 216 -7.94 -2.62 9.26
N THR A 217 -9.15 -2.97 8.81
CA THR A 217 -10.03 -3.95 9.46
C THR A 217 -10.01 -5.29 8.76
N LYS A 218 -10.31 -6.36 9.51
CA LYS A 218 -10.47 -7.69 8.91
C LYS A 218 -11.72 -7.72 8.02
N PHE A 219 -11.58 -8.24 6.82
CA PHE A 219 -12.66 -8.34 5.82
C PHE A 219 -13.92 -9.07 6.34
N SER A 220 -13.74 -10.02 7.25
CA SER A 220 -14.84 -10.77 7.87
C SER A 220 -15.77 -9.93 8.76
N GLN A 221 -15.35 -8.72 9.16
CA GLN A 221 -16.19 -7.83 9.97
C GLN A 221 -17.28 -7.14 9.14
N PHE A 222 -17.09 -7.04 7.85
CA PHE A 222 -18.09 -6.50 6.93
C PHE A 222 -18.72 -7.66 6.17
N SER A 223 -20.04 -7.75 6.11
CA SER A 223 -20.82 -8.83 5.47
C SER A 223 -20.58 -8.96 3.94
N LEU A 224 -19.33 -8.73 3.49
CA LEU A 224 -18.90 -8.78 2.10
C LEU A 224 -18.29 -10.14 1.71
N THR A 225 -18.09 -11.04 2.68
CA THR A 225 -17.39 -12.32 2.49
C THR A 225 -18.07 -13.26 1.50
N SER A 226 -19.38 -13.15 1.32
CA SER A 226 -20.12 -14.01 0.37
C SER A 226 -19.77 -13.76 -1.10
N GLY A 227 -19.31 -12.54 -1.44
CA GLY A 227 -18.95 -12.18 -2.82
C GLY A 227 -17.50 -12.50 -3.21
N LEU A 228 -16.57 -12.52 -2.24
CA LEU A 228 -15.13 -12.69 -2.47
C LEU A 228 -14.56 -13.84 -1.61
N ASN A 229 -15.19 -15.02 -1.67
CA ASN A 229 -14.76 -16.21 -0.90
C ASN A 229 -13.42 -16.81 -1.38
N ASN A 230 -12.86 -16.33 -2.47
CA ASN A 230 -11.56 -16.72 -3.03
C ASN A 230 -10.38 -15.86 -2.56
N LEU A 231 -10.62 -14.84 -1.70
CA LEU A 231 -9.56 -14.02 -1.13
C LEU A 231 -8.65 -14.81 -0.19
N SER A 232 -7.36 -14.71 -0.42
CA SER A 232 -6.33 -15.19 0.49
C SER A 232 -5.97 -14.10 1.51
N PHE A 233 -6.16 -14.41 2.78
CA PHE A 233 -5.79 -13.53 3.89
C PHE A 233 -4.30 -13.69 4.20
N ILE A 234 -3.45 -12.91 3.53
CA ILE A 234 -1.99 -13.00 3.65
C ILE A 234 -1.43 -12.31 4.90
N GLY A 235 -2.26 -11.60 5.64
CA GLY A 235 -1.83 -10.80 6.78
C GLY A 235 -1.19 -11.58 7.93
N PHE A 236 -1.42 -12.89 8.02
CA PHE A 236 -0.86 -13.78 9.03
C PHE A 236 0.08 -14.85 8.45
N ASP A 237 0.32 -14.83 7.16
CA ASP A 237 1.27 -15.73 6.51
C ASP A 237 2.69 -15.28 6.83
N SER A 238 3.53 -16.22 7.27
CA SER A 238 4.92 -15.94 7.67
C SER A 238 5.75 -15.32 6.55
N GLU A 239 5.46 -15.69 5.30
CA GLU A 239 6.14 -15.19 4.11
C GLU A 239 5.88 -13.69 3.87
N TYR A 240 4.71 -13.19 4.31
CA TYR A 240 4.27 -11.81 4.11
C TYR A 240 4.21 -10.98 5.40
N ALA A 241 4.69 -11.53 6.53
CA ALA A 241 4.64 -10.86 7.83
C ALA A 241 5.36 -9.51 7.81
N ALA A 242 6.51 -9.43 7.12
CA ALA A 242 7.32 -8.24 6.98
C ALA A 242 6.98 -7.37 5.76
N LEU A 243 5.91 -7.67 5.01
CA LEU A 243 5.54 -6.94 3.79
C LEU A 243 5.23 -5.46 4.06
N CYS A 244 4.64 -5.16 5.22
CA CYS A 244 4.38 -3.81 5.72
C CYS A 244 4.95 -3.65 7.14
N GLY A 245 5.26 -2.41 7.51
CA GLY A 245 5.94 -2.07 8.74
C GLY A 245 7.47 -2.16 8.58
N ILE A 246 8.19 -2.03 9.68
CA ILE A 246 9.66 -2.07 9.71
C ILE A 246 10.05 -3.04 10.82
N THR A 247 10.74 -4.14 10.46
CA THR A 247 11.21 -5.09 11.47
C THR A 247 12.37 -4.51 12.28
N LYS A 248 12.67 -5.12 13.43
CA LYS A 248 13.78 -4.68 14.27
C LYS A 248 15.12 -4.71 13.52
N GLU A 249 15.36 -5.75 12.73
CA GLU A 249 16.56 -5.91 11.91
C GLU A 249 16.63 -4.83 10.83
N GLU A 250 15.52 -4.54 10.17
CA GLU A 250 15.43 -3.47 9.19
C GLU A 250 15.65 -2.10 9.85
N ALA A 251 15.07 -1.87 11.02
CA ALA A 251 15.29 -0.63 11.77
C ALA A 251 16.76 -0.42 12.09
N ILE A 252 17.46 -1.45 12.59
CA ILE A 252 18.88 -1.41 12.89
C ILE A 252 19.70 -1.19 11.61
N CYS A 253 19.33 -1.85 10.51
CA CYS A 253 20.07 -1.75 9.24
C CYS A 253 19.90 -0.38 8.58
N TYR A 254 18.63 0.02 8.36
CA TYR A 254 18.31 1.20 7.58
C TYR A 254 18.43 2.51 8.35
N PHE A 255 18.24 2.50 9.68
CA PHE A 255 18.26 3.70 10.52
C PHE A 255 19.45 3.79 11.48
N LYS A 256 20.50 3.03 11.20
CA LYS A 256 21.74 3.04 12.03
C LYS A 256 22.30 4.44 12.29
N PRO A 257 22.39 5.37 11.30
CA PRO A 257 22.87 6.72 11.55
C PRO A 257 21.96 7.51 12.49
N GLU A 258 20.65 7.38 12.34
CA GLU A 258 19.65 8.07 13.16
C GLU A 258 19.65 7.51 14.60
N ILE A 259 19.80 6.19 14.77
CA ILE A 259 19.93 5.55 16.08
C ILE A 259 21.21 6.02 16.77
N ASN A 260 22.34 6.11 16.06
CA ASN A 260 23.58 6.65 16.61
C ASN A 260 23.43 8.12 17.05
N LYS A 261 22.76 8.94 16.26
CA LYS A 261 22.46 10.34 16.63
C LYS A 261 21.59 10.42 17.89
N LEU A 262 20.58 9.54 18.01
CA LEU A 262 19.74 9.44 19.19
C LEU A 262 20.55 9.03 20.43
N ALA A 263 21.38 7.99 20.31
CA ALA A 263 22.26 7.49 21.35
C ALA A 263 23.17 8.61 21.87
N ALA A 264 23.87 9.30 20.96
CA ALA A 264 24.74 10.42 21.32
C ALA A 264 23.99 11.56 22.02
N CYS A 265 22.79 11.93 21.55
CA CYS A 265 21.97 12.96 22.16
C CYS A 265 21.46 12.62 23.57
N LYS A 266 21.31 11.34 23.86
CA LYS A 266 20.76 10.85 25.15
C LYS A 266 21.84 10.34 26.10
N GLY A 267 23.09 10.26 25.67
CA GLY A 267 24.18 9.62 26.43
C GLY A 267 24.00 8.11 26.57
N TRP A 268 23.32 7.49 25.62
CA TRP A 268 23.07 6.05 25.58
C TRP A 268 24.06 5.35 24.65
N THR A 269 24.21 4.05 24.85
CA THR A 269 24.83 3.17 23.87
C THR A 269 23.87 2.96 22.68
N PHE A 270 24.39 2.47 21.56
CA PHE A 270 23.55 2.12 20.39
C PHE A 270 22.46 1.12 20.75
N ASP A 271 22.80 0.10 21.53
CA ASP A 271 21.87 -0.96 21.94
C ASP A 271 20.77 -0.44 22.86
N GLU A 272 21.10 0.46 23.79
CA GLU A 272 20.09 1.13 24.62
C GLU A 272 19.13 1.97 23.78
N ALA A 273 19.65 2.72 22.82
CA ALA A 273 18.81 3.52 21.92
C ALA A 273 17.90 2.65 21.05
N ALA A 274 18.44 1.54 20.49
CA ALA A 274 17.67 0.57 19.72
C ALA A 274 16.58 -0.12 20.57
N MET A 275 16.91 -0.49 21.81
CA MET A 275 15.96 -1.07 22.76
C MET A 275 14.82 -0.10 23.10
N GLN A 276 15.15 1.16 23.33
CA GLN A 276 14.14 2.19 23.61
C GLN A 276 13.20 2.41 22.42
N LEU A 277 13.73 2.46 21.20
CA LEU A 277 12.90 2.54 19.99
C LEU A 277 11.98 1.34 19.86
N SER A 278 12.50 0.12 20.07
CA SER A 278 11.69 -1.11 20.05
C SER A 278 10.60 -1.10 21.13
N SER A 279 10.88 -0.56 22.31
CA SER A 279 9.88 -0.41 23.40
C SER A 279 8.77 0.56 23.07
N TYR A 280 9.06 1.64 22.32
CA TYR A 280 8.06 2.66 21.95
C TYR A 280 7.24 2.30 20.72
N TYR A 281 7.83 1.60 19.74
CA TYR A 281 7.23 1.40 18.42
C TYR A 281 7.01 -0.07 18.05
N GLY A 282 7.63 -1.01 18.76
CA GLY A 282 7.48 -2.44 18.55
C GLY A 282 6.22 -3.01 19.21
N GLY A 283 6.06 -4.35 19.09
CA GLY A 283 4.98 -5.10 19.75
C GLY A 283 3.87 -5.54 18.83
N TYR A 284 4.01 -5.36 17.51
CA TYR A 284 3.08 -5.92 16.54
C TYR A 284 3.57 -7.28 16.05
N HIS A 285 2.78 -8.32 16.33
CA HIS A 285 3.06 -9.70 15.89
C HIS A 285 2.06 -10.10 14.81
N PHE A 286 2.52 -10.32 13.58
CA PHE A 286 1.66 -10.71 12.47
C PHE A 286 1.77 -12.18 12.09
N CYS A 287 2.63 -12.94 12.76
CA CYS A 287 2.78 -14.37 12.53
C CYS A 287 2.94 -15.14 13.85
N SER A 288 2.25 -16.29 13.97
CA SER A 288 2.31 -17.13 15.17
C SER A 288 3.50 -18.10 15.20
N ARG A 289 4.12 -18.41 14.06
CA ARG A 289 5.18 -19.44 13.96
C ARG A 289 6.61 -18.89 13.97
N ASN A 290 6.81 -17.71 13.41
CA ASN A 290 8.10 -17.00 13.47
C ASN A 290 7.81 -15.64 14.08
N LYS A 291 8.48 -15.30 15.19
CA LYS A 291 8.38 -13.98 15.82
C LYS A 291 9.00 -12.92 14.90
N VAL A 292 8.28 -12.54 13.85
CA VAL A 292 8.61 -11.35 13.10
C VAL A 292 7.97 -10.19 13.84
N ASP A 293 8.75 -9.56 14.70
CA ASP A 293 8.39 -8.34 15.41
C ASP A 293 8.52 -7.16 14.43
N VAL A 294 7.43 -6.44 14.24
CA VAL A 294 7.36 -5.26 13.37
C VAL A 294 7.04 -4.03 14.20
#